data_28c3d1e8929409dcf3eb7909d3eeffc3
#
_entry.id   28c3d1e8929409dcf3eb7909d3eeffc3
#
_cell.length_a   1.000
_cell.length_b   1.000
_cell.length_c   1.000
_cell.angle_alpha   90.00
_cell.angle_beta   90.00
_cell.angle_gamma   90.00
#
_symmetry.space_group_name_H-M   'P 1'
#
loop_
_entity.id
_entity.type
_entity.pdbx_description
1 polymer ?
#
loop_
_entity_poly.entity_id
_entity_poly.type
_entity_poly.pdbx_seq_one_letter_code
_entity_poly.pdbx_strand_id
1 'polypeptide(L)'
;MSRGLVRGAVAAALVCGLAACGSGGGGGQSDGKELTFWMYQDRTPQAGQVMEQVRKDFEKANPGVTVKLVKIPKDDYNTKLGSAVASKSAPDAGILDQPLVSKYALDGTIKEVPAGLITEADYYKGALDTNRANGKLYGLPQDQTTVALFYNRKLVPTPPKTWDELKQVAAQVHAADANVAGMNVPKGDGYGAWMFPGIVHGAGGEMVDDAGKKVLFDQPPAVEALQLWVDLQKSSPRKITDSDKPFENGLAAMTISGPWDVPTIKEQFPDLDFGVAPLPYKSEPAGNIGGEDSVVFSTSKNPDLAWKWLAFLASAQNNGAVADAFGGFPVHLKAQVPAGGPEQAAFLEQLKVAHARPAVPQWIQVNDEIIAPAIESALTGKATAQQALTDAASKTRSLLGWNG
;
A
#
# COMPACT_ATOMS: atom_id res chain seq x y z
N MET A 1 47.00 -52.93 1.61
CA MET A 1 48.22 -52.88 0.75
C MET A 1 48.37 -51.40 0.40
N SER A 2 49.21 -50.81 1.08
CA SER A 2 50.55 -50.26 0.92
C SER A 2 50.54 -48.90 0.16
N ARG A 3 50.78 -47.84 0.87
CA ARG A 3 52.02 -47.00 0.90
C ARG A 3 52.15 -46.10 -0.34
N GLY A 4 52.49 -44.82 -0.30
CA GLY A 4 53.37 -44.13 0.61
C GLY A 4 53.40 -42.62 0.35
N LEU A 5 53.90 -41.97 1.35
CA LEU A 5 54.31 -40.56 1.43
C LEU A 5 55.36 -40.17 0.38
N VAL A 6 55.40 -38.86 0.01
CA VAL A 6 56.67 -38.08 0.02
C VAL A 6 56.38 -36.58 0.22
N ARG A 7 57.09 -36.02 1.16
CA ARG A 7 57.25 -34.61 1.52
C ARG A 7 58.24 -33.92 0.57
N GLY A 8 58.09 -32.62 0.32
CA GLY A 8 59.11 -31.78 -0.28
C GLY A 8 58.82 -30.33 -0.10
N ALA A 9 59.40 -29.71 0.95
CA ALA A 9 59.45 -28.28 1.16
C ALA A 9 60.67 -27.74 0.41
N VAL A 10 60.52 -26.56 -0.25
CA VAL A 10 61.64 -25.67 -0.54
C VAL A 10 61.12 -24.23 -0.43
N ALA A 11 61.73 -23.50 0.52
CA ALA A 11 61.69 -22.07 0.68
C ALA A 11 62.78 -21.41 -0.15
N ALA A 12 62.48 -20.29 -0.80
CA ALA A 12 63.51 -19.32 -1.19
C ALA A 12 62.90 -17.92 -1.21
N ALA A 13 63.43 -17.08 -0.34
CA ALA A 13 63.31 -15.65 -0.31
C ALA A 13 64.32 -14.98 -1.26
N LEU A 14 64.01 -13.78 -1.71
CA LEU A 14 64.95 -12.65 -1.92
C LEU A 14 64.25 -11.60 -2.82
N VAL A 15 64.02 -10.42 -2.31
CA VAL A 15 64.71 -9.17 -2.14
C VAL A 15 64.38 -8.11 -3.21
N CYS A 16 63.86 -7.02 -2.68
CA CYS A 16 63.95 -5.59 -3.03
C CYS A 16 64.23 -5.13 -4.48
N GLY A 17 63.31 -4.28 -4.91
CA GLY A 17 63.57 -3.31 -5.99
C GLY A 17 62.68 -2.09 -5.88
N LEU A 18 63.13 -1.06 -5.13
CA LEU A 18 62.64 0.31 -5.20
C LEU A 18 63.04 0.95 -6.54
N ALA A 19 62.03 1.38 -7.30
CA ALA A 19 62.25 2.42 -8.30
C ALA A 19 61.05 3.36 -8.32
N ALA A 20 61.25 4.55 -7.88
CA ALA A 20 60.33 5.67 -7.93
C ALA A 20 60.31 6.31 -9.34
N CYS A 21 59.24 7.09 -9.55
CA CYS A 21 59.04 8.16 -10.50
C CYS A 21 58.16 7.88 -11.71
N GLY A 22 57.12 8.65 -11.75
CA GLY A 22 56.64 9.17 -13.01
C GLY A 22 55.15 9.38 -13.17
N SER A 23 54.67 10.48 -12.65
CA SER A 23 53.66 11.39 -13.26
C SER A 23 52.43 10.83 -13.94
N GLY A 24 51.30 11.23 -13.44
CA GLY A 24 50.24 11.79 -14.26
C GLY A 24 49.18 10.85 -14.77
N GLY A 25 48.18 10.72 -14.03
CA GLY A 25 46.87 10.18 -14.46
C GLY A 25 45.89 10.40 -13.34
N GLY A 26 45.46 11.62 -13.17
CA GLY A 26 44.35 11.93 -12.27
C GLY A 26 43.08 11.26 -12.74
N GLY A 27 42.92 9.98 -12.42
CA GLY A 27 41.63 9.39 -12.31
C GLY A 27 40.97 9.99 -11.07
N GLY A 28 40.28 11.09 -11.25
CA GLY A 28 39.39 11.61 -10.22
C GLY A 28 38.43 10.51 -9.83
N GLN A 29 38.73 9.83 -8.74
CA GLN A 29 37.75 9.05 -8.01
C GLN A 29 36.70 10.08 -7.62
N SER A 30 35.63 10.18 -8.41
CA SER A 30 34.46 10.95 -8.02
C SER A 30 34.02 10.32 -6.72
N ASP A 31 34.19 11.01 -5.59
CA ASP A 31 33.49 10.71 -4.34
C ASP A 31 31.98 10.88 -4.57
N GLY A 32 31.46 10.13 -5.54
CA GLY A 32 30.06 10.08 -5.90
C GLY A 32 29.27 9.59 -4.72
N LYS A 33 28.33 10.40 -4.28
CA LYS A 33 27.41 10.01 -3.22
C LYS A 33 26.41 9.03 -3.81
N GLU A 34 26.46 7.78 -3.39
CA GLU A 34 25.46 6.77 -3.71
C GLU A 34 24.29 6.84 -2.70
N LEU A 35 23.08 6.80 -3.22
CA LEU A 35 21.83 6.71 -2.47
C LEU A 35 21.11 5.41 -2.86
N THR A 36 20.78 4.57 -1.88
CA THR A 36 19.96 3.37 -2.10
C THR A 36 18.51 3.63 -1.73
N PHE A 37 17.60 3.47 -2.70
CA PHE A 37 16.16 3.61 -2.52
C PHE A 37 15.46 2.27 -2.78
N TRP A 38 14.74 1.74 -1.77
CA TRP A 38 13.95 0.53 -1.91
C TRP A 38 12.51 0.87 -2.29
N MET A 39 12.00 0.20 -3.32
CA MET A 39 10.65 0.39 -3.85
C MET A 39 10.02 -0.93 -4.26
N TYR A 40 8.72 -0.92 -4.47
CA TYR A 40 8.04 -2.07 -5.05
C TYR A 40 8.52 -2.34 -6.47
N GLN A 41 8.51 -3.60 -6.86
CA GLN A 41 8.73 -3.97 -8.24
C GLN A 41 7.61 -3.41 -9.11
N ASP A 42 7.98 -2.88 -10.28
CA ASP A 42 7.03 -2.31 -11.22
C ASP A 42 5.99 -3.35 -11.64
N ARG A 43 4.72 -2.94 -11.66
CA ARG A 43 3.62 -3.77 -12.17
C ARG A 43 3.56 -3.77 -13.69
N THR A 44 4.01 -2.68 -14.31
CA THR A 44 4.04 -2.50 -15.75
C THR A 44 5.42 -2.01 -16.22
N PRO A 45 5.84 -2.28 -17.48
CA PRO A 45 7.06 -1.73 -18.02
C PRO A 45 7.07 -0.19 -18.05
N GLN A 46 5.93 0.44 -18.22
CA GLN A 46 5.77 1.90 -18.20
C GLN A 46 6.10 2.48 -16.83
N ALA A 47 5.63 1.85 -15.75
CA ALA A 47 5.95 2.25 -14.39
C ALA A 47 7.47 2.24 -14.14
N GLY A 48 8.14 1.18 -14.60
CA GLY A 48 9.61 1.08 -14.53
C GLY A 48 10.32 2.19 -15.28
N GLN A 49 9.84 2.54 -16.48
CA GLN A 49 10.41 3.61 -17.29
C GLN A 49 10.26 4.98 -16.62
N VAL A 50 9.13 5.27 -15.99
CA VAL A 50 8.90 6.52 -15.26
C VAL A 50 9.92 6.67 -14.13
N MET A 51 10.06 5.67 -13.26
CA MET A 51 11.00 5.76 -12.15
C MET A 51 12.46 5.88 -12.60
N GLU A 52 12.85 5.19 -13.66
CA GLU A 52 14.18 5.33 -14.26
C GLU A 52 14.41 6.72 -14.89
N GLN A 53 13.38 7.33 -15.47
CA GLN A 53 13.49 8.69 -16.01
C GLN A 53 13.65 9.71 -14.88
N VAL A 54 12.81 9.63 -13.83
CA VAL A 54 12.89 10.51 -12.66
C VAL A 54 14.26 10.38 -11.97
N ARG A 55 14.80 9.17 -11.87
CA ARG A 55 16.18 8.93 -11.38
C ARG A 55 17.23 9.67 -12.20
N LYS A 56 17.19 9.52 -13.54
CA LYS A 56 18.14 10.20 -14.44
C LYS A 56 18.05 11.72 -14.34
N ASP A 57 16.84 12.25 -14.22
CA ASP A 57 16.60 13.70 -14.09
C ASP A 57 17.15 14.22 -12.76
N PHE A 58 16.99 13.45 -11.67
CA PHE A 58 17.59 13.78 -10.39
C PHE A 58 19.12 13.77 -10.42
N GLU A 59 19.74 12.73 -11.00
CA GLU A 59 21.19 12.61 -11.14
C GLU A 59 21.76 13.73 -12.01
N LYS A 60 21.07 14.09 -13.10
CA LYS A 60 21.43 15.23 -13.95
C LYS A 60 21.40 16.56 -13.20
N ALA A 61 20.40 16.75 -12.33
CA ALA A 61 20.29 17.94 -11.48
C ALA A 61 21.28 17.94 -10.30
N ASN A 62 21.93 16.81 -10.00
CA ASN A 62 22.86 16.61 -8.89
C ASN A 62 24.13 15.89 -9.37
N PRO A 63 25.05 16.57 -10.07
CA PRO A 63 26.25 15.93 -10.59
C PRO A 63 27.06 15.21 -9.49
N GLY A 64 27.53 14.00 -9.80
CA GLY A 64 28.27 13.16 -8.86
C GLY A 64 27.41 12.37 -7.89
N VAL A 65 26.08 12.41 -8.01
CA VAL A 65 25.13 11.57 -7.27
C VAL A 65 24.71 10.38 -8.15
N THR A 66 24.57 9.21 -7.54
CA THR A 66 23.98 8.00 -8.14
C THR A 66 22.85 7.50 -7.24
N VAL A 67 21.67 7.27 -7.81
CA VAL A 67 20.53 6.68 -7.11
C VAL A 67 20.36 5.23 -7.55
N LYS A 68 20.51 4.30 -6.61
CA LYS A 68 20.29 2.87 -6.82
C LYS A 68 18.86 2.51 -6.46
N LEU A 69 18.02 2.29 -7.45
CA LEU A 69 16.67 1.77 -7.27
C LEU A 69 16.72 0.25 -7.03
N VAL A 70 16.27 -0.20 -5.87
CA VAL A 70 16.15 -1.62 -5.54
C VAL A 70 14.68 -1.98 -5.56
N LYS A 71 14.29 -2.76 -6.57
CA LYS A 71 12.91 -3.19 -6.81
C LYS A 71 12.66 -4.54 -6.14
N ILE A 72 11.65 -4.63 -5.29
CA ILE A 72 11.30 -5.82 -4.51
C ILE A 72 9.83 -6.15 -4.77
N PRO A 73 9.47 -7.42 -5.02
CA PRO A 73 8.06 -7.82 -5.12
C PRO A 73 7.27 -7.37 -3.90
N LYS A 74 6.04 -6.88 -4.11
CA LYS A 74 5.24 -6.28 -3.03
C LYS A 74 5.02 -7.24 -1.88
N ASP A 75 4.75 -8.51 -2.17
CA ASP A 75 4.50 -9.56 -1.17
C ASP A 75 5.72 -9.86 -0.29
N ASP A 76 6.92 -9.66 -0.83
CA ASP A 76 8.19 -9.87 -0.11
C ASP A 76 8.69 -8.61 0.62
N TYR A 77 8.18 -7.44 0.26
CA TYR A 77 8.76 -6.15 0.60
C TYR A 77 8.84 -5.94 2.12
N ASN A 78 7.71 -6.08 2.81
CA ASN A 78 7.63 -5.84 4.26
C ASN A 78 8.49 -6.83 5.05
N THR A 79 8.57 -8.09 4.63
CA THR A 79 9.41 -9.12 5.26
C THR A 79 10.89 -8.79 5.10
N LYS A 80 11.31 -8.42 3.89
CA LYS A 80 12.71 -8.02 3.61
C LYS A 80 13.09 -6.74 4.34
N LEU A 81 12.20 -5.74 4.33
CA LEU A 81 12.44 -4.47 5.02
C LEU A 81 12.54 -4.68 6.53
N GLY A 82 11.62 -5.43 7.13
CA GLY A 82 11.66 -5.76 8.55
C GLY A 82 12.97 -6.45 8.95
N SER A 83 13.44 -7.40 8.14
CA SER A 83 14.73 -8.08 8.35
C SER A 83 15.92 -7.11 8.24
N ALA A 84 15.91 -6.20 7.25
CA ALA A 84 16.96 -5.20 7.06
C ALA A 84 16.98 -4.17 8.20
N VAL A 85 15.82 -3.75 8.70
CA VAL A 85 15.71 -2.88 9.87
C VAL A 85 16.28 -3.55 11.12
N ALA A 86 15.87 -4.80 11.39
CA ALA A 86 16.34 -5.56 12.53
C ALA A 86 17.87 -5.77 12.53
N SER A 87 18.46 -5.99 11.35
CA SER A 87 19.90 -6.16 11.16
C SER A 87 20.67 -4.84 10.98
N LYS A 88 20.01 -3.68 11.10
CA LYS A 88 20.59 -2.34 10.88
C LYS A 88 21.23 -2.16 9.49
N SER A 89 20.68 -2.84 8.50
CA SER A 89 21.10 -2.80 7.09
C SER A 89 20.01 -2.24 6.15
N ALA A 90 19.09 -1.46 6.71
CA ALA A 90 18.07 -0.76 5.93
C ALA A 90 18.70 0.16 4.87
N PRO A 91 18.04 0.41 3.73
CA PRO A 91 18.52 1.34 2.70
C PRO A 91 18.59 2.78 3.25
N ASP A 92 19.09 3.73 2.43
CA ASP A 92 19.05 5.15 2.83
C ASP A 92 17.62 5.66 2.90
N ALA A 93 16.80 5.30 1.92
CA ALA A 93 15.39 5.64 1.85
C ALA A 93 14.57 4.51 1.24
N GLY A 94 13.27 4.54 1.43
CA GLY A 94 12.38 3.52 0.87
C GLY A 94 10.91 3.85 1.10
N ILE A 95 10.07 3.01 0.52
CA ILE A 95 8.61 3.09 0.63
C ILE A 95 8.15 2.42 1.93
N LEU A 96 7.13 2.98 2.55
CA LEU A 96 6.37 2.35 3.64
C LEU A 96 4.89 2.42 3.34
N ASP A 97 4.16 1.36 3.69
CA ASP A 97 2.72 1.45 3.86
C ASP A 97 2.39 2.39 5.03
N GLN A 98 1.39 3.24 4.85
CA GLN A 98 1.03 4.33 5.75
C GLN A 98 1.06 3.98 7.26
N PRO A 99 0.47 2.88 7.76
CA PRO A 99 0.49 2.58 9.19
C PRO A 99 1.89 2.28 9.75
N LEU A 100 2.86 1.87 8.89
CA LEU A 100 4.23 1.60 9.33
C LEU A 100 5.01 2.88 9.64
N VAL A 101 4.64 4.02 9.07
CA VAL A 101 5.31 5.29 9.32
C VAL A 101 5.26 5.65 10.80
N SER A 102 4.06 5.61 11.41
CA SER A 102 3.90 5.88 12.85
C SER A 102 4.73 4.92 13.71
N LYS A 103 4.68 3.63 13.41
CA LYS A 103 5.46 2.61 14.13
C LYS A 103 6.96 2.90 14.06
N TYR A 104 7.50 3.09 12.86
CA TYR A 104 8.94 3.27 12.66
C TYR A 104 9.43 4.64 13.15
N ALA A 105 8.57 5.66 13.15
CA ALA A 105 8.86 6.95 13.77
C ALA A 105 9.04 6.83 15.28
N LEU A 106 8.10 6.15 15.95
CA LEU A 106 8.14 5.97 17.41
C LEU A 106 9.27 5.06 17.86
N ASP A 107 9.65 4.08 17.05
CA ASP A 107 10.79 3.18 17.29
C ASP A 107 12.14 3.84 16.98
N GLY A 108 12.17 5.08 16.42
CA GLY A 108 13.40 5.76 15.99
C GLY A 108 14.07 5.11 14.77
N THR A 109 13.34 4.29 14.03
CA THR A 109 13.82 3.58 12.83
C THR A 109 13.94 4.50 11.62
N ILE A 110 13.10 5.54 11.55
CA ILE A 110 13.11 6.56 10.49
C ILE A 110 13.36 7.95 11.06
N LYS A 111 13.79 8.86 10.18
CA LYS A 111 14.14 10.24 10.54
C LYS A 111 12.95 11.18 10.35
N GLU A 112 12.89 12.21 11.21
CA GLU A 112 11.98 13.35 11.06
C GLU A 112 12.31 14.12 9.77
N VAL A 113 11.27 14.58 9.05
CA VAL A 113 11.42 15.42 7.85
C VAL A 113 12.05 16.76 8.26
N PRO A 114 13.12 17.21 7.60
CA PRO A 114 13.75 18.48 7.91
C PRO A 114 12.77 19.65 7.76
N ALA A 115 12.79 20.57 8.70
CA ALA A 115 11.95 21.76 8.66
C ALA A 115 12.20 22.56 7.36
N GLY A 116 11.14 22.93 6.66
CA GLY A 116 11.20 23.71 5.43
C GLY A 116 11.58 22.91 4.17
N LEU A 117 11.72 21.58 4.26
CA LEU A 117 12.00 20.73 3.10
C LEU A 117 10.88 20.80 2.05
N ILE A 118 9.63 20.87 2.50
CA ILE A 118 8.43 21.01 1.68
C ILE A 118 7.55 22.16 2.20
N THR A 119 6.64 22.63 1.35
CA THR A 119 5.54 23.51 1.76
C THR A 119 4.31 22.65 1.98
N GLU A 120 3.97 22.34 3.23
CA GLU A 120 2.87 21.40 3.56
C GLU A 120 1.52 21.80 2.92
N ALA A 121 1.25 23.10 2.76
CA ALA A 121 0.04 23.59 2.12
C ALA A 121 -0.08 23.23 0.62
N ASP A 122 0.98 22.74 0.00
CA ASP A 122 0.95 22.25 -1.38
C ASP A 122 0.51 20.78 -1.51
N TYR A 123 0.18 20.11 -0.39
CA TYR A 123 -0.20 18.71 -0.38
C TYR A 123 -1.60 18.48 0.19
N TYR A 124 -2.25 17.40 -0.21
CA TYR A 124 -3.49 16.97 0.44
C TYR A 124 -3.22 16.67 1.92
N LYS A 125 -3.98 17.35 2.80
CA LYS A 125 -3.79 17.22 4.25
C LYS A 125 -3.90 15.78 4.74
N GLY A 126 -4.90 15.02 4.26
CA GLY A 126 -5.09 13.62 4.63
C GLY A 126 -3.88 12.75 4.31
N ALA A 127 -3.23 12.96 3.16
CA ALA A 127 -2.03 12.24 2.78
C ALA A 127 -0.81 12.63 3.64
N LEU A 128 -0.67 13.91 4.04
CA LEU A 128 0.39 14.31 4.97
C LEU A 128 0.16 13.77 6.38
N ASP A 129 -1.08 13.72 6.83
CA ASP A 129 -1.41 13.29 8.19
C ASP A 129 -1.05 11.81 8.43
N THR A 130 -1.06 10.97 7.39
CA THR A 130 -0.60 9.56 7.48
C THR A 130 0.90 9.44 7.81
N ASN A 131 1.67 10.49 7.55
CA ASN A 131 3.11 10.57 7.80
C ASN A 131 3.48 11.18 9.15
N ARG A 132 2.49 11.40 10.04
CA ARG A 132 2.72 12.04 11.33
C ARG A 132 2.77 11.04 12.49
N ALA A 133 3.71 11.29 13.39
CA ALA A 133 3.75 10.68 14.71
C ALA A 133 4.05 11.78 15.74
N ASN A 134 3.28 11.84 16.83
CA ASN A 134 3.42 12.86 17.87
C ASN A 134 3.49 14.31 17.32
N GLY A 135 2.69 14.61 16.28
CA GLY A 135 2.60 15.92 15.65
C GLY A 135 3.75 16.27 14.69
N LYS A 136 4.77 15.43 14.55
CA LYS A 136 5.92 15.63 13.66
C LYS A 136 5.78 14.79 12.40
N LEU A 137 6.37 15.26 11.31
CA LEU A 137 6.36 14.59 10.00
C LEU A 137 7.58 13.69 9.86
N TYR A 138 7.40 12.43 9.45
CA TYR A 138 8.46 11.43 9.33
C TYR A 138 8.58 10.82 7.93
N GLY A 139 7.70 11.17 7.01
CA GLY A 139 7.74 10.75 5.62
C GLY A 139 7.12 11.78 4.71
N LEU A 140 7.31 11.59 3.41
CA LEU A 140 6.60 12.33 2.37
C LEU A 140 5.66 11.39 1.65
N PRO A 141 4.38 11.73 1.52
CA PRO A 141 3.45 10.89 0.79
C PRO A 141 3.87 10.81 -0.68
N GLN A 142 3.88 9.61 -1.22
CA GLN A 142 4.27 9.35 -2.60
C GLN A 142 3.06 9.33 -3.52
N ASP A 143 2.01 8.67 -3.07
CA ASP A 143 0.72 8.59 -3.75
C ASP A 143 -0.41 8.46 -2.72
N GLN A 144 -1.63 8.58 -3.22
CA GLN A 144 -2.84 8.23 -2.49
C GLN A 144 -3.70 7.33 -3.37
N THR A 145 -4.43 6.44 -2.72
CA THR A 145 -5.33 5.53 -3.41
C THR A 145 -6.56 5.22 -2.57
N THR A 146 -7.54 4.57 -3.16
CA THR A 146 -8.73 4.06 -2.48
C THR A 146 -9.29 2.89 -3.27
N VAL A 147 -10.29 2.21 -2.74
CA VAL A 147 -11.06 1.22 -3.49
C VAL A 147 -12.42 1.79 -3.88
N ALA A 148 -12.98 1.23 -4.95
CA ALA A 148 -14.30 1.57 -5.47
C ALA A 148 -15.04 0.30 -5.92
N LEU A 149 -16.31 0.43 -6.24
CA LEU A 149 -17.11 -0.66 -6.77
C LEU A 149 -16.86 -0.82 -8.28
N PHE A 150 -16.34 -1.98 -8.69
CA PHE A 150 -16.32 -2.43 -10.08
C PHE A 150 -17.58 -3.20 -10.38
N TYR A 151 -18.17 -3.00 -11.55
CA TYR A 151 -19.39 -3.70 -11.95
C TYR A 151 -19.38 -4.03 -13.44
N ASN A 152 -19.86 -5.20 -13.80
CA ASN A 152 -20.06 -5.63 -15.18
C ASN A 152 -21.32 -4.96 -15.73
N ARG A 153 -21.19 -4.06 -16.71
CA ARG A 153 -22.32 -3.27 -17.27
C ARG A 153 -23.38 -4.11 -17.91
N LYS A 154 -23.04 -5.31 -18.42
CA LYS A 154 -24.00 -6.24 -19.02
C LYS A 154 -24.91 -6.87 -17.96
N LEU A 155 -24.42 -7.07 -16.74
CA LEU A 155 -25.15 -7.69 -15.62
C LEU A 155 -25.76 -6.65 -14.67
N VAL A 156 -25.11 -5.50 -14.53
CA VAL A 156 -25.47 -4.39 -13.65
C VAL A 156 -25.45 -3.10 -14.48
N PRO A 157 -26.52 -2.77 -15.22
CA PRO A 157 -26.56 -1.57 -16.07
C PRO A 157 -26.45 -0.25 -15.31
N THR A 158 -26.87 -0.24 -14.04
CA THR A 158 -26.77 0.91 -13.14
C THR A 158 -26.14 0.45 -11.82
N PRO A 159 -24.98 1.04 -11.40
CA PRO A 159 -24.32 0.64 -10.16
C PRO A 159 -25.15 1.04 -8.94
N PRO A 160 -25.21 0.20 -7.90
CA PRO A 160 -25.90 0.50 -6.66
C PRO A 160 -25.18 1.61 -5.90
N LYS A 161 -25.93 2.48 -5.21
CA LYS A 161 -25.42 3.59 -4.40
C LYS A 161 -25.54 3.34 -2.90
N THR A 162 -26.46 2.47 -2.51
CA THR A 162 -26.71 2.13 -1.10
C THR A 162 -26.52 0.64 -0.86
N TRP A 163 -26.34 0.26 0.40
CA TRP A 163 -26.22 -1.14 0.79
C TRP A 163 -27.46 -1.96 0.46
N ASP A 164 -28.64 -1.36 0.55
CA ASP A 164 -29.87 -2.06 0.19
C ASP A 164 -29.97 -2.30 -1.30
N GLU A 165 -29.61 -1.30 -2.12
CA GLU A 165 -29.51 -1.48 -3.58
C GLU A 165 -28.46 -2.53 -3.95
N LEU A 166 -27.27 -2.53 -3.26
CA LEU A 166 -26.21 -3.51 -3.47
C LEU A 166 -26.70 -4.94 -3.21
N LYS A 167 -27.38 -5.18 -2.08
CA LYS A 167 -27.96 -6.49 -1.74
C LYS A 167 -29.02 -6.90 -2.76
N GLN A 168 -29.90 -5.97 -3.15
CA GLN A 168 -30.95 -6.22 -4.13
C GLN A 168 -30.38 -6.61 -5.50
N VAL A 169 -29.43 -5.82 -6.02
CA VAL A 169 -28.79 -6.09 -7.32
C VAL A 169 -28.03 -7.41 -7.28
N ALA A 170 -27.27 -7.68 -6.23
CA ALA A 170 -26.56 -8.95 -6.08
C ALA A 170 -27.51 -10.15 -6.08
N ALA A 171 -28.64 -10.06 -5.38
CA ALA A 171 -29.65 -11.10 -5.34
C ALA A 171 -30.33 -11.30 -6.70
N GLN A 172 -30.63 -10.22 -7.42
CA GLN A 172 -31.26 -10.29 -8.77
C GLN A 172 -30.33 -10.97 -9.77
N VAL A 173 -29.06 -10.63 -9.80
CA VAL A 173 -28.06 -11.25 -10.69
C VAL A 173 -27.96 -12.75 -10.42
N HIS A 174 -27.76 -13.14 -9.17
CA HIS A 174 -27.64 -14.57 -8.84
C HIS A 174 -28.92 -15.37 -9.06
N ALA A 175 -30.09 -14.75 -8.88
CA ALA A 175 -31.37 -15.38 -9.18
C ALA A 175 -31.59 -15.56 -10.69
N ALA A 176 -31.06 -14.65 -11.53
CA ALA A 176 -31.15 -14.77 -12.99
C ALA A 176 -30.21 -15.85 -13.55
N ASP A 177 -29.04 -16.02 -12.98
CA ASP A 177 -28.08 -17.09 -13.29
C ASP A 177 -27.33 -17.57 -12.01
N ALA A 178 -27.69 -18.77 -11.57
CA ALA A 178 -27.10 -19.38 -10.38
C ALA A 178 -25.58 -19.72 -10.50
N ASN A 179 -25.01 -19.62 -11.72
CA ASN A 179 -23.57 -19.77 -11.96
C ASN A 179 -22.80 -18.45 -11.84
N VAL A 180 -23.53 -17.33 -11.70
CA VAL A 180 -22.93 -16.00 -11.51
C VAL A 180 -23.19 -15.53 -10.09
N ALA A 181 -22.14 -15.14 -9.38
CA ALA A 181 -22.24 -14.50 -8.08
C ALA A 181 -22.68 -13.04 -8.25
N GLY A 182 -23.52 -12.54 -7.34
CA GLY A 182 -23.89 -11.14 -7.34
C GLY A 182 -22.70 -10.21 -7.09
N MET A 183 -21.76 -10.66 -6.24
CA MET A 183 -20.54 -9.91 -5.90
C MET A 183 -19.41 -10.87 -5.55
N ASN A 184 -18.19 -10.54 -5.93
CA ASN A 184 -16.98 -11.07 -5.29
C ASN A 184 -16.80 -10.36 -3.96
N VAL A 185 -17.35 -10.95 -2.90
CA VAL A 185 -17.32 -10.37 -1.54
C VAL A 185 -15.89 -10.38 -1.03
N PRO A 186 -15.38 -9.28 -0.43
CA PRO A 186 -14.05 -9.28 0.18
C PRO A 186 -13.86 -10.44 1.16
N LYS A 187 -12.67 -11.05 1.15
CA LYS A 187 -12.35 -12.22 1.98
C LYS A 187 -11.85 -11.81 3.36
N GLY A 188 -11.80 -12.76 4.27
CA GLY A 188 -11.19 -12.58 5.58
C GLY A 188 -9.65 -12.71 5.54
N ASP A 189 -9.02 -11.93 4.69
CA ASP A 189 -7.58 -11.80 4.53
C ASP A 189 -7.13 -10.35 4.80
N GLY A 190 -5.83 -10.10 4.74
CA GLY A 190 -5.28 -8.76 4.99
C GLY A 190 -5.85 -7.68 4.07
N TYR A 191 -6.18 -8.04 2.80
CA TYR A 191 -6.75 -7.09 1.85
C TYR A 191 -8.23 -6.78 2.17
N GLY A 192 -9.04 -7.79 2.51
CA GLY A 192 -10.42 -7.56 2.97
C GLY A 192 -10.46 -6.76 4.26
N ALA A 193 -9.59 -7.08 5.22
CA ALA A 193 -9.47 -6.30 6.45
C ALA A 193 -9.02 -4.85 6.19
N TRP A 194 -8.17 -4.62 5.19
CA TRP A 194 -7.76 -3.28 4.74
C TRP A 194 -8.95 -2.48 4.15
N MET A 195 -9.89 -3.13 3.46
CA MET A 195 -11.09 -2.46 2.92
C MET A 195 -12.14 -2.18 4.00
N PHE A 196 -12.18 -2.99 5.06
CA PHE A 196 -13.25 -2.98 6.06
C PHE A 196 -13.48 -1.62 6.73
N PRO A 197 -12.45 -0.82 7.11
CA PRO A 197 -12.66 0.51 7.69
C PRO A 197 -13.51 1.43 6.79
N GLY A 198 -13.30 1.42 5.49
CA GLY A 198 -14.10 2.22 4.55
C GLY A 198 -15.59 1.85 4.54
N ILE A 199 -15.89 0.57 4.73
CA ILE A 199 -17.28 0.09 4.84
C ILE A 199 -17.89 0.51 6.19
N VAL A 200 -17.10 0.43 7.29
CA VAL A 200 -17.52 0.90 8.62
C VAL A 200 -17.84 2.40 8.61
N HIS A 201 -16.98 3.22 8.01
CA HIS A 201 -17.26 4.65 7.83
C HIS A 201 -18.53 4.90 7.02
N GLY A 202 -18.78 4.12 5.96
CA GLY A 202 -20.02 4.16 5.18
C GLY A 202 -21.29 3.84 5.99
N ALA A 203 -21.16 3.22 7.15
CA ALA A 203 -22.22 3.02 8.13
C ALA A 203 -22.30 4.14 9.19
N GLY A 204 -21.42 5.14 9.13
CA GLY A 204 -21.31 6.21 10.13
C GLY A 204 -20.55 5.77 11.39
N GLY A 205 -19.64 4.78 11.27
CA GLY A 205 -18.83 4.27 12.37
C GLY A 205 -17.35 4.61 12.22
N GLU A 206 -16.60 4.31 13.29
CA GLU A 206 -15.15 4.45 13.37
C GLU A 206 -14.53 3.12 13.81
N MET A 207 -13.27 2.89 13.44
CA MET A 207 -12.54 1.71 13.88
C MET A 207 -12.03 1.86 15.30
N VAL A 208 -11.46 3.03 15.60
CA VAL A 208 -10.89 3.37 16.92
C VAL A 208 -11.08 4.86 17.20
N ASP A 209 -11.04 5.22 18.48
CA ASP A 209 -10.79 6.58 18.95
C ASP A 209 -9.37 6.64 19.53
N ASP A 210 -8.42 7.12 18.74
CA ASP A 210 -7.00 7.14 19.11
C ASP A 210 -6.74 8.06 20.30
N ALA A 211 -7.43 9.20 20.37
CA ALA A 211 -7.29 10.16 21.47
C ALA A 211 -7.83 9.57 22.78
N GLY A 212 -8.97 8.90 22.72
CA GLY A 212 -9.60 8.23 23.85
C GLY A 212 -9.08 6.83 24.11
N LYS A 213 -8.19 6.29 23.26
CA LYS A 213 -7.68 4.91 23.33
C LYS A 213 -8.80 3.89 23.44
N LYS A 214 -9.79 4.00 22.54
CA LYS A 214 -10.95 3.12 22.50
C LYS A 214 -11.01 2.34 21.19
N VAL A 215 -11.34 1.07 21.28
CA VAL A 215 -11.69 0.24 20.14
C VAL A 215 -13.19 0.37 19.89
N LEU A 216 -13.59 0.76 18.67
CA LEU A 216 -14.97 1.06 18.31
C LEU A 216 -15.56 0.08 17.27
N PHE A 217 -14.76 -0.80 16.68
CA PHE A 217 -15.25 -1.70 15.64
C PHE A 217 -16.08 -2.90 16.16
N ASP A 218 -16.41 -2.96 17.43
CA ASP A 218 -17.44 -3.85 17.99
C ASP A 218 -18.81 -3.14 18.19
N GLN A 219 -18.90 -1.85 17.84
CA GLN A 219 -20.11 -1.06 17.91
C GLN A 219 -21.05 -1.33 16.71
N PRO A 220 -22.35 -0.98 16.81
CA PRO A 220 -23.35 -1.30 15.79
C PRO A 220 -22.94 -0.98 14.35
N PRO A 221 -22.34 0.18 13.98
CA PRO A 221 -22.00 0.46 12.59
C PRO A 221 -21.02 -0.55 11.99
N ALA A 222 -19.99 -0.98 12.74
CA ALA A 222 -19.03 -1.97 12.27
C ALA A 222 -19.64 -3.37 12.18
N VAL A 223 -20.51 -3.72 13.14
CA VAL A 223 -21.25 -4.99 13.11
C VAL A 223 -22.15 -5.07 11.88
N GLU A 224 -22.85 -3.98 11.55
CA GLU A 224 -23.69 -3.88 10.37
C GLU A 224 -22.86 -3.94 9.07
N ALA A 225 -21.66 -3.35 9.07
CA ALA A 225 -20.72 -3.43 7.94
C ALA A 225 -20.29 -4.89 7.67
N LEU A 226 -19.94 -5.64 8.72
CA LEU A 226 -19.60 -7.05 8.56
C LEU A 226 -20.84 -7.90 8.21
N GLN A 227 -21.98 -7.57 8.78
CA GLN A 227 -23.25 -8.25 8.45
C GLN A 227 -23.64 -8.05 6.97
N LEU A 228 -23.36 -6.87 6.39
CA LEU A 228 -23.54 -6.66 4.94
C LEU A 228 -22.78 -7.70 4.12
N TRP A 229 -21.51 -7.93 4.43
CA TRP A 229 -20.69 -8.92 3.72
C TRP A 229 -21.22 -10.34 3.92
N VAL A 230 -21.64 -10.68 5.14
CA VAL A 230 -22.30 -11.97 5.42
C VAL A 230 -23.61 -12.13 4.63
N ASP A 231 -24.40 -11.08 4.53
CA ASP A 231 -25.66 -11.13 3.76
C ASP A 231 -25.42 -11.29 2.26
N LEU A 232 -24.40 -10.63 1.72
CA LEU A 232 -24.01 -10.75 0.31
C LEU A 232 -23.57 -12.18 -0.07
N GLN A 233 -23.04 -12.98 0.87
CA GLN A 233 -22.68 -14.39 0.62
C GLN A 233 -23.89 -15.23 0.19
N LYS A 234 -25.13 -14.85 0.56
CA LYS A 234 -26.34 -15.56 0.16
C LYS A 234 -26.56 -15.57 -1.34
N SER A 235 -26.14 -14.49 -2.03
CA SER A 235 -26.17 -14.34 -3.49
C SER A 235 -24.79 -14.44 -4.14
N SER A 236 -23.78 -14.82 -3.38
CA SER A 236 -22.38 -14.88 -3.80
C SER A 236 -21.69 -16.13 -3.24
N PRO A 237 -22.12 -17.33 -3.68
CA PRO A 237 -21.60 -18.59 -3.13
C PRO A 237 -20.08 -18.71 -3.31
N ARG A 238 -19.36 -19.09 -2.27
CA ARG A 238 -17.88 -19.25 -2.26
C ARG A 238 -17.39 -20.20 -3.37
N LYS A 239 -18.14 -21.23 -3.72
CA LYS A 239 -17.81 -22.11 -4.85
C LYS A 239 -17.61 -21.36 -6.18
N ILE A 240 -18.18 -20.14 -6.31
CA ILE A 240 -18.01 -19.25 -7.47
C ILE A 240 -16.92 -18.22 -7.17
N THR A 241 -17.01 -17.55 -6.02
CA THR A 241 -16.10 -16.43 -5.67
C THR A 241 -14.71 -16.88 -5.25
N ASP A 242 -14.49 -18.16 -4.97
CA ASP A 242 -13.15 -18.74 -4.73
C ASP A 242 -12.46 -19.21 -6.03
N SER A 243 -13.11 -19.07 -7.20
CA SER A 243 -12.46 -19.29 -8.49
C SER A 243 -11.42 -18.20 -8.78
N ASP A 244 -10.53 -18.47 -9.74
CA ASP A 244 -9.55 -17.48 -10.18
C ASP A 244 -10.25 -16.31 -10.87
N LYS A 245 -9.96 -15.09 -10.42
CA LYS A 245 -10.44 -13.83 -11.00
C LYS A 245 -11.94 -13.85 -11.35
N PRO A 246 -12.83 -14.07 -10.35
CA PRO A 246 -14.25 -14.32 -10.64
C PRO A 246 -14.94 -13.13 -11.31
N PHE A 247 -14.58 -11.90 -11.01
CA PHE A 247 -15.14 -10.71 -11.66
C PHE A 247 -14.65 -10.57 -13.11
N GLU A 248 -13.36 -10.70 -13.32
CA GLU A 248 -12.71 -10.56 -14.62
C GLU A 248 -13.19 -11.65 -15.60
N ASN A 249 -13.43 -12.85 -15.10
CA ASN A 249 -13.98 -13.96 -15.89
C ASN A 249 -15.51 -13.95 -16.01
N GLY A 250 -16.18 -12.88 -15.54
CA GLY A 250 -17.64 -12.73 -15.64
C GLY A 250 -18.44 -13.65 -14.71
N LEU A 251 -17.78 -14.32 -13.76
CA LEU A 251 -18.41 -15.21 -12.76
C LEU A 251 -18.93 -14.45 -11.54
N ALA A 252 -18.56 -13.18 -11.37
CA ALA A 252 -19.16 -12.28 -10.40
C ALA A 252 -19.53 -10.96 -11.08
N ALA A 253 -20.70 -10.42 -10.75
CA ALA A 253 -21.20 -9.21 -11.38
C ALA A 253 -20.56 -7.95 -10.85
N MET A 254 -20.09 -7.96 -9.61
CA MET A 254 -19.46 -6.83 -8.92
C MET A 254 -18.26 -7.29 -8.11
N THR A 255 -17.32 -6.36 -7.86
CA THR A 255 -16.20 -6.53 -6.92
C THR A 255 -15.78 -5.18 -6.37
N ILE A 256 -15.05 -5.16 -5.26
CA ILE A 256 -14.37 -3.97 -4.74
C ILE A 256 -12.89 -4.10 -5.07
N SER A 257 -12.31 -3.12 -5.74
CA SER A 257 -10.88 -3.06 -6.03
C SER A 257 -10.39 -1.64 -6.23
N GLY A 258 -9.08 -1.48 -6.45
CA GLY A 258 -8.42 -0.21 -6.61
C GLY A 258 -8.08 0.15 -8.07
N PRO A 259 -7.53 1.35 -8.29
CA PRO A 259 -7.20 1.85 -9.63
C PRO A 259 -6.14 1.01 -10.36
N TRP A 260 -5.33 0.25 -9.62
CA TRP A 260 -4.29 -0.64 -10.16
C TRP A 260 -4.86 -1.80 -10.99
N ASP A 261 -6.13 -2.19 -10.81
CA ASP A 261 -6.74 -3.26 -11.60
C ASP A 261 -7.32 -2.78 -12.93
N VAL A 262 -7.61 -1.48 -13.07
CA VAL A 262 -8.16 -0.92 -14.32
C VAL A 262 -7.29 -1.23 -15.54
N PRO A 263 -5.97 -0.94 -15.56
CA PRO A 263 -5.14 -1.28 -16.71
C PRO A 263 -5.04 -2.78 -16.94
N THR A 264 -4.92 -3.57 -15.87
CA THR A 264 -4.84 -5.04 -15.96
C THR A 264 -6.10 -5.64 -16.58
N ILE A 265 -7.28 -5.18 -16.16
CA ILE A 265 -8.55 -5.66 -16.71
C ILE A 265 -8.67 -5.26 -18.20
N LYS A 266 -8.36 -4.02 -18.54
CA LYS A 266 -8.41 -3.54 -19.94
C LYS A 266 -7.46 -4.30 -20.87
N GLU A 267 -6.30 -4.69 -20.38
CA GLU A 267 -5.29 -5.41 -21.17
C GLU A 267 -5.58 -6.90 -21.27
N GLN A 268 -5.89 -7.56 -20.15
CA GLN A 268 -6.02 -9.02 -20.07
C GLN A 268 -7.44 -9.54 -20.30
N PHE A 269 -8.45 -8.70 -20.09
CA PHE A 269 -9.88 -9.04 -20.22
C PHE A 269 -10.64 -8.03 -21.08
N PRO A 270 -10.23 -7.80 -22.34
CA PRO A 270 -10.78 -6.74 -23.19
C PRO A 270 -12.26 -6.89 -23.51
N ASP A 271 -12.82 -8.09 -23.39
CA ASP A 271 -14.22 -8.38 -23.63
C ASP A 271 -15.14 -8.07 -22.43
N LEU A 272 -14.55 -7.80 -21.25
CA LEU A 272 -15.29 -7.39 -20.05
C LEU A 272 -15.68 -5.92 -20.14
N ASP A 273 -16.96 -5.65 -20.42
CA ASP A 273 -17.53 -4.31 -20.34
C ASP A 273 -17.81 -3.95 -18.87
N PHE A 274 -16.85 -3.28 -18.22
CA PHE A 274 -16.96 -2.92 -16.82
C PHE A 274 -17.04 -1.41 -16.60
N GLY A 275 -17.59 -1.03 -15.47
CA GLY A 275 -17.55 0.32 -14.94
C GLY A 275 -17.02 0.35 -13.53
N VAL A 276 -16.66 1.55 -13.08
CA VAL A 276 -16.26 1.85 -11.71
C VAL A 276 -17.20 2.92 -11.16
N ALA A 277 -17.63 2.75 -9.92
CA ALA A 277 -18.48 3.70 -9.20
C ALA A 277 -17.98 3.84 -7.75
N PRO A 278 -18.27 4.96 -7.05
CA PRO A 278 -18.05 5.05 -5.63
C PRO A 278 -18.67 3.89 -4.84
N LEU A 279 -18.09 3.57 -3.68
CA LEU A 279 -18.60 2.52 -2.81
C LEU A 279 -20.05 2.81 -2.38
N PRO A 280 -20.94 1.83 -2.40
CA PRO A 280 -22.24 1.94 -1.79
C PRO A 280 -22.13 2.16 -0.28
N TYR A 281 -23.00 2.97 0.28
CA TYR A 281 -22.99 3.33 1.69
C TYR A 281 -24.36 3.10 2.35
N LYS A 282 -24.38 3.09 3.68
CA LYS A 282 -25.62 3.05 4.47
C LYS A 282 -26.03 4.43 4.96
N SER A 283 -25.13 5.13 5.62
CA SER A 283 -25.39 6.42 6.28
C SER A 283 -24.83 7.58 5.48
N GLU A 284 -23.59 7.49 5.01
CA GLU A 284 -22.89 8.55 4.28
C GLU A 284 -21.84 7.99 3.32
N PRO A 285 -21.55 8.70 2.22
CA PRO A 285 -20.46 8.32 1.33
C PRO A 285 -19.14 8.27 2.11
N ALA A 286 -18.43 7.16 2.04
CA ALA A 286 -17.15 7.00 2.72
C ALA A 286 -16.27 5.96 2.01
N GLY A 287 -15.00 5.95 2.38
CA GLY A 287 -13.99 4.99 1.95
C GLY A 287 -12.77 5.08 2.83
N ASN A 288 -11.75 4.31 2.53
CA ASN A 288 -10.46 4.41 3.21
C ASN A 288 -9.38 4.91 2.25
N ILE A 289 -8.45 5.73 2.76
CA ILE A 289 -7.25 6.14 2.04
C ILE A 289 -6.21 5.02 2.19
N GLY A 290 -5.67 4.62 1.06
CA GLY A 290 -4.42 3.89 0.93
C GLY A 290 -3.37 4.77 0.27
N GLY A 291 -2.24 4.18 -0.01
CA GLY A 291 -1.09 4.82 -0.65
C GLY A 291 0.19 4.49 0.10
N GLU A 292 1.28 4.88 -0.51
CA GLU A 292 2.61 4.66 0.00
C GLU A 292 3.26 5.99 0.41
N ASP A 293 4.08 5.92 1.45
CA ASP A 293 4.88 7.02 1.95
C ASP A 293 6.36 6.73 1.73
N SER A 294 7.13 7.76 1.46
CA SER A 294 8.59 7.64 1.32
C SER A 294 9.30 8.19 2.54
N VAL A 295 10.21 7.40 3.12
CA VAL A 295 10.89 7.70 4.36
C VAL A 295 12.41 7.59 4.23
N VAL A 296 13.13 8.27 5.14
CA VAL A 296 14.59 8.13 5.31
C VAL A 296 14.86 7.31 6.56
N PHE A 297 15.63 6.23 6.40
CA PHE A 297 15.97 5.36 7.53
C PHE A 297 17.07 6.00 8.41
N SER A 298 16.99 5.75 9.73
CA SER A 298 17.95 6.31 10.71
C SER A 298 19.39 5.84 10.47
N THR A 299 19.56 4.69 9.82
CA THR A 299 20.86 4.10 9.43
C THR A 299 21.49 4.73 8.19
N SER A 300 20.76 5.60 7.47
CA SER A 300 21.31 6.27 6.28
C SER A 300 22.56 7.06 6.61
N LYS A 301 23.57 6.90 5.75
CA LYS A 301 24.83 7.66 5.82
C LYS A 301 24.74 9.00 5.08
N ASN A 302 23.74 9.17 4.21
CA ASN A 302 23.51 10.36 3.40
C ASN A 302 22.06 10.89 3.55
N PRO A 303 21.60 11.20 4.79
CA PRO A 303 20.19 11.54 5.03
C PRO A 303 19.74 12.80 4.28
N ASP A 304 20.59 13.82 4.16
CA ASP A 304 20.25 15.06 3.43
C ASP A 304 20.04 14.79 1.94
N LEU A 305 20.86 13.93 1.35
CA LEU A 305 20.69 13.51 -0.04
C LEU A 305 19.42 12.66 -0.20
N ALA A 306 19.14 11.80 0.76
CA ALA A 306 17.91 10.99 0.76
C ALA A 306 16.68 11.88 0.83
N TRP A 307 16.62 12.86 1.71
CA TRP A 307 15.52 13.83 1.76
C TRP A 307 15.37 14.65 0.48
N LYS A 308 16.50 15.04 -0.12
CA LYS A 308 16.46 15.75 -1.42
C LYS A 308 15.87 14.89 -2.53
N TRP A 309 16.17 13.59 -2.55
CA TRP A 309 15.57 12.63 -3.47
C TRP A 309 14.05 12.51 -3.23
N LEU A 310 13.61 12.33 -1.97
CA LEU A 310 12.21 12.20 -1.65
C LEU A 310 11.40 13.46 -1.98
N ALA A 311 11.95 14.65 -1.69
CA ALA A 311 11.33 15.92 -2.07
C ALA A 311 11.22 16.08 -3.60
N PHE A 312 12.19 15.53 -4.36
CA PHE A 312 12.14 15.53 -5.81
C PHE A 312 11.03 14.62 -6.35
N LEU A 313 10.87 13.42 -5.78
CA LEU A 313 9.76 12.52 -6.10
C LEU A 313 8.39 13.18 -5.82
N ALA A 314 8.26 13.81 -4.65
CA ALA A 314 7.02 14.41 -4.17
C ALA A 314 6.75 15.82 -4.75
N SER A 315 7.60 16.34 -5.63
CA SER A 315 7.44 17.68 -6.23
C SER A 315 6.26 17.75 -7.21
N ALA A 316 5.71 18.95 -7.43
CA ALA A 316 4.64 19.17 -8.43
C ALA A 316 4.96 18.63 -9.82
N GLN A 317 6.24 18.67 -10.21
CA GLN A 317 6.70 18.21 -11.51
C GLN A 317 6.66 16.69 -11.66
N ASN A 318 7.02 15.94 -10.59
CA ASN A 318 7.27 14.51 -10.68
C ASN A 318 6.14 13.68 -10.06
N ASN A 319 5.46 14.20 -9.03
CA ASN A 319 4.54 13.44 -8.22
C ASN A 319 3.39 12.82 -9.03
N GLY A 320 2.88 13.50 -10.05
CA GLY A 320 1.84 12.95 -10.92
C GLY A 320 2.27 11.66 -11.61
N ALA A 321 3.43 11.67 -12.27
CA ALA A 321 3.97 10.51 -12.96
C ALA A 321 4.42 9.41 -11.98
N VAL A 322 4.99 9.79 -10.83
CA VAL A 322 5.40 8.84 -9.79
C VAL A 322 4.19 8.11 -9.21
N ALA A 323 3.13 8.84 -8.85
CA ALA A 323 1.91 8.23 -8.31
C ALA A 323 1.26 7.27 -9.32
N ASP A 324 1.16 7.67 -10.59
CA ASP A 324 0.63 6.82 -11.67
C ASP A 324 1.45 5.53 -11.83
N ALA A 325 2.79 5.62 -11.71
CA ALA A 325 3.68 4.47 -11.77
C ALA A 325 3.42 3.42 -10.66
N PHE A 326 2.88 3.85 -9.52
CA PHE A 326 2.45 2.98 -8.43
C PHE A 326 0.96 2.62 -8.48
N GLY A 327 0.23 3.13 -9.48
CA GLY A 327 -1.19 2.88 -9.66
C GLY A 327 -2.07 3.67 -8.68
N GLY A 328 -1.57 4.81 -8.21
CA GLY A 328 -2.24 5.74 -7.31
C GLY A 328 -2.51 7.10 -7.95
N PHE A 329 -2.89 8.06 -7.12
CA PHE A 329 -3.15 9.44 -7.49
C PHE A 329 -2.15 10.37 -6.81
N PRO A 330 -1.79 11.50 -7.44
CA PRO A 330 -0.84 12.43 -6.86
C PRO A 330 -1.35 13.01 -5.54
N VAL A 331 -0.40 13.31 -4.67
CA VAL A 331 -0.64 13.93 -3.36
C VAL A 331 -0.30 15.42 -3.34
N HIS A 332 0.46 15.89 -4.32
CA HIS A 332 0.78 17.30 -4.49
C HIS A 332 -0.34 18.00 -5.26
N LEU A 333 -0.94 19.05 -4.69
CA LEU A 333 -2.12 19.74 -5.24
C LEU A 333 -1.93 20.33 -6.64
N LYS A 334 -0.68 20.64 -7.01
CA LYS A 334 -0.31 21.21 -8.31
C LYS A 334 0.24 20.16 -9.29
N ALA A 335 0.32 18.89 -8.87
CA ALA A 335 0.77 17.84 -9.77
C ALA A 335 -0.28 17.55 -10.84
N GLN A 336 0.19 17.21 -12.03
CA GLN A 336 -0.73 16.80 -13.08
C GLN A 336 -1.25 15.39 -12.80
N VAL A 337 -2.57 15.25 -12.83
CA VAL A 337 -3.21 13.93 -12.85
C VAL A 337 -3.18 13.45 -14.29
N PRO A 338 -2.58 12.29 -14.61
CA PRO A 338 -2.65 11.72 -15.95
C PRO A 338 -4.10 11.65 -16.43
N ALA A 339 -4.32 11.93 -17.72
CA ALA A 339 -5.66 11.86 -18.29
C ALA A 339 -6.17 10.41 -18.24
N GLY A 340 -7.22 10.17 -17.46
CA GLY A 340 -7.86 8.86 -17.30
C GLY A 340 -9.29 8.86 -17.81
N GLY A 341 -9.82 7.65 -17.97
CA GLY A 341 -11.22 7.44 -18.35
C GLY A 341 -12.21 7.69 -17.21
N PRO A 342 -13.48 7.33 -17.43
CA PRO A 342 -14.54 7.47 -16.43
C PRO A 342 -14.24 6.70 -15.13
N GLU A 343 -13.46 5.62 -15.20
CA GLU A 343 -13.05 4.83 -14.04
C GLU A 343 -12.18 5.68 -13.08
N GLN A 344 -11.25 6.46 -13.63
CA GLN A 344 -10.41 7.36 -12.83
C GLN A 344 -11.25 8.43 -12.11
N ALA A 345 -12.27 8.98 -12.79
CA ALA A 345 -13.16 9.96 -12.19
C ALA A 345 -13.91 9.39 -10.97
N ALA A 346 -14.32 8.12 -11.03
CA ALA A 346 -14.99 7.45 -9.91
C ALA A 346 -14.08 7.32 -8.67
N PHE A 347 -12.80 6.99 -8.86
CA PHE A 347 -11.82 6.95 -7.77
C PHE A 347 -11.55 8.34 -7.18
N LEU A 348 -11.44 9.37 -8.02
CA LEU A 348 -11.26 10.75 -7.54
C LEU A 348 -12.46 11.23 -6.72
N GLU A 349 -13.69 10.86 -7.09
CA GLU A 349 -14.87 11.13 -6.27
C GLU A 349 -14.82 10.35 -4.95
N GLN A 350 -14.42 9.08 -4.99
CA GLN A 350 -14.28 8.26 -3.79
C GLN A 350 -13.23 8.81 -2.82
N LEU A 351 -12.10 9.31 -3.33
CA LEU A 351 -11.04 9.93 -2.50
C LEU A 351 -11.50 11.18 -1.75
N LYS A 352 -12.50 11.92 -2.25
CA LYS A 352 -13.03 13.11 -1.55
C LYS A 352 -13.66 12.77 -0.21
N VAL A 353 -14.12 11.55 -0.04
CA VAL A 353 -14.84 11.04 1.13
C VAL A 353 -14.08 9.91 1.84
N ALA A 354 -12.82 9.71 1.50
CA ALA A 354 -12.01 8.64 2.07
C ALA A 354 -11.34 9.10 3.38
N HIS A 355 -11.32 8.21 4.36
CA HIS A 355 -10.74 8.42 5.69
C HIS A 355 -9.38 7.77 5.80
N ALA A 356 -8.45 8.40 6.53
CA ALA A 356 -7.18 7.78 6.86
C ALA A 356 -7.39 6.55 7.75
N ARG A 357 -6.55 5.54 7.56
CA ARG A 357 -6.51 4.38 8.46
C ARG A 357 -6.01 4.81 9.84
N PRO A 358 -6.41 4.09 10.92
CA PRO A 358 -5.93 4.40 12.27
C PRO A 358 -4.40 4.50 12.35
N ALA A 359 -3.89 5.58 12.94
CA ALA A 359 -2.47 5.84 13.12
C ALA A 359 -1.87 5.09 14.34
N VAL A 360 -2.40 3.92 14.65
CA VAL A 360 -1.96 3.05 15.74
C VAL A 360 -0.73 2.25 15.30
N PRO A 361 0.38 2.26 16.02
CA PRO A 361 1.62 1.58 15.61
C PRO A 361 1.48 0.08 15.31
N GLN A 362 0.56 -0.60 15.99
CA GLN A 362 0.27 -2.02 15.79
C GLN A 362 -0.86 -2.26 14.77
N TRP A 363 -1.29 -1.24 14.01
CA TRP A 363 -2.48 -1.36 13.16
C TRP A 363 -2.37 -2.49 12.13
N ILE A 364 -1.21 -2.71 11.54
CA ILE A 364 -1.02 -3.83 10.59
C ILE A 364 -1.27 -5.17 11.29
N GLN A 365 -0.77 -5.35 12.51
CA GLN A 365 -1.04 -6.55 13.29
C GLN A 365 -2.51 -6.70 13.63
N VAL A 366 -3.18 -5.61 14.00
CA VAL A 366 -4.64 -5.60 14.24
C VAL A 366 -5.39 -6.00 12.96
N ASN A 367 -4.99 -5.44 11.83
CA ASN A 367 -5.58 -5.73 10.52
C ASN A 367 -5.45 -7.22 10.15
N ASP A 368 -4.21 -7.72 10.11
CA ASP A 368 -3.89 -9.02 9.52
C ASP A 368 -4.13 -10.20 10.48
N GLU A 369 -3.83 -10.01 11.79
CA GLU A 369 -3.89 -11.11 12.75
C GLU A 369 -5.19 -11.13 13.58
N ILE A 370 -5.96 -10.03 13.58
CA ILE A 370 -7.17 -9.92 14.41
C ILE A 370 -8.42 -9.68 13.56
N ILE A 371 -8.46 -8.62 12.73
CA ILE A 371 -9.66 -8.27 11.95
C ILE A 371 -9.87 -9.26 10.81
N ALA A 372 -8.83 -9.61 10.05
CA ALA A 372 -8.95 -10.56 8.94
C ALA A 372 -9.53 -11.92 9.38
N PRO A 373 -9.02 -12.58 10.43
CA PRO A 373 -9.64 -13.82 10.95
C PRO A 373 -11.07 -13.63 11.48
N ALA A 374 -11.41 -12.47 12.03
CA ALA A 374 -12.76 -12.19 12.50
C ALA A 374 -13.75 -12.10 11.34
N ILE A 375 -13.35 -11.40 10.25
CA ILE A 375 -14.13 -11.35 8.99
C ILE A 375 -14.34 -12.77 8.46
N GLU A 376 -13.26 -13.58 8.35
CA GLU A 376 -13.37 -14.95 7.84
C GLU A 376 -14.29 -15.82 8.72
N SER A 377 -14.21 -15.65 10.04
CA SER A 377 -15.09 -16.38 10.97
C SER A 377 -16.56 -16.06 10.75
N ALA A 378 -16.90 -14.79 10.49
CA ALA A 378 -18.26 -14.39 10.18
C ALA A 378 -18.72 -14.86 8.79
N LEU A 379 -17.88 -14.69 7.76
CA LEU A 379 -18.20 -15.09 6.38
C LEU A 379 -18.39 -16.61 6.24
N THR A 380 -17.70 -17.41 7.06
CA THR A 380 -17.84 -18.88 7.06
C THR A 380 -18.92 -19.38 8.03
N GLY A 381 -19.60 -18.48 8.73
CA GLY A 381 -20.66 -18.83 9.69
C GLY A 381 -20.17 -19.49 10.98
N LYS A 382 -18.86 -19.42 11.28
CA LYS A 382 -18.27 -19.91 12.54
C LYS A 382 -18.67 -19.03 13.73
N ALA A 383 -18.92 -17.75 13.50
CA ALA A 383 -19.44 -16.81 14.48
C ALA A 383 -20.43 -15.85 13.81
N THR A 384 -21.27 -15.18 14.60
CA THR A 384 -22.02 -14.03 14.10
C THR A 384 -21.09 -12.83 13.90
N ALA A 385 -21.48 -11.85 13.07
CA ALA A 385 -20.72 -10.61 12.90
C ALA A 385 -20.43 -9.91 14.23
N GLN A 386 -21.44 -9.84 15.10
CA GLN A 386 -21.30 -9.28 16.46
C GLN A 386 -20.25 -10.04 17.29
N GLN A 387 -20.36 -11.37 17.36
CA GLN A 387 -19.44 -12.17 18.17
C GLN A 387 -18.01 -12.06 17.65
N ALA A 388 -17.82 -12.16 16.33
CA ALA A 388 -16.50 -12.07 15.70
C ALA A 388 -15.81 -10.73 15.98
N LEU A 389 -16.54 -9.61 15.88
CA LEU A 389 -15.99 -8.28 16.16
C LEU A 389 -15.82 -8.00 17.65
N THR A 390 -16.68 -8.53 18.51
CA THR A 390 -16.50 -8.42 19.98
C THR A 390 -15.22 -9.12 20.43
N ASP A 391 -14.97 -10.34 19.95
CA ASP A 391 -13.76 -11.10 20.25
C ASP A 391 -12.51 -10.42 19.69
N ALA A 392 -12.60 -9.90 18.46
CA ALA A 392 -11.53 -9.13 17.82
C ALA A 392 -11.19 -7.84 18.58
N ALA A 393 -12.21 -7.10 19.02
CA ALA A 393 -12.03 -5.88 19.79
C ALA A 393 -11.37 -6.17 21.15
N SER A 394 -11.76 -7.25 21.83
CA SER A 394 -11.13 -7.68 23.09
C SER A 394 -9.64 -7.98 22.90
N LYS A 395 -9.28 -8.71 21.83
CA LYS A 395 -7.87 -9.00 21.48
C LYS A 395 -7.10 -7.71 21.17
N THR A 396 -7.72 -6.79 20.44
CA THR A 396 -7.11 -5.50 20.08
C THR A 396 -6.87 -4.64 21.31
N ARG A 397 -7.84 -4.54 22.25
CA ARG A 397 -7.65 -3.85 23.53
C ARG A 397 -6.48 -4.42 24.31
N SER A 398 -6.36 -5.74 24.38
CA SER A 398 -5.24 -6.42 25.04
C SER A 398 -3.90 -6.12 24.35
N LEU A 399 -3.84 -6.16 23.02
CA LEU A 399 -2.63 -5.88 22.25
C LEU A 399 -2.15 -4.44 22.43
N LEU A 400 -3.10 -3.49 22.44
CA LEU A 400 -2.80 -2.06 22.53
C LEU A 400 -2.65 -1.56 23.97
N GLY A 401 -2.98 -2.38 24.97
CA GLY A 401 -3.06 -1.97 26.38
C GLY A 401 -4.14 -0.91 26.64
N TRP A 402 -5.23 -0.93 25.86
CA TRP A 402 -6.35 -0.02 26.00
C TRP A 402 -7.44 -0.64 26.87
N ASN A 403 -8.05 0.19 27.72
CA ASN A 403 -9.06 -0.26 28.68
C ASN A 403 -10.51 0.10 28.28
N GLY A 404 -10.69 0.72 27.11
CA GLY A 404 -12.00 1.20 26.63
C GLY A 404 -12.37 0.75 25.23
#